data_e34e81e2f65b10b8a8f1efc35596fc27
#
_entry.id   e34e81e2f65b10b8a8f1efc35596fc27
#
_cell.length_a   1.000
_cell.length_b   1.000
_cell.length_c   1.000
_cell.angle_alpha   90.00
_cell.angle_beta   90.00
_cell.angle_gamma   90.00
#
_symmetry.space_group_name_H-M   'P 1'
#
loop_
_entity.id
_entity.type
_entity.pdbx_description
1 polymer ?
#
loop_
_entity_poly.entity_id
_entity_poly.type
_entity_poly.pdbx_seq_one_letter_code
_entity_poly.pdbx_strand_id
1 'polypeptide(L)'
;SNSLSSGQVLHCPYEPQKAKLVVREMTDLLVLDLVDKGLVADQMVLTVGYDIENLTDPARRAKYHGAVEKDPYGREIPKQAHGSINLDGHTSSTRKIMCAVSELFDRIVDKNLLVRRMYVVANHVLPEADAPKKNDGAVQLDLFTDYAAEEEKQKAEAAALERERKIQKAALAIKKKYGKNAILKAMNLEEGAT
;
A
#
# COMPACT_ATOMS: atom_id res chain seq x y z
N SER A 1 -10.78 -1.56 -17.12
CA SER A 1 -9.49 -1.40 -16.42
C SER A 1 -9.37 -2.50 -15.38
N ASN A 2 -8.26 -3.21 -15.36
CA ASN A 2 -8.03 -4.27 -14.41
C ASN A 2 -7.45 -3.67 -13.12
N SER A 3 -8.12 -3.90 -12.01
CA SER A 3 -7.66 -3.47 -10.69
C SER A 3 -7.87 -4.58 -9.66
N LEU A 4 -7.04 -4.59 -8.63
CA LEU A 4 -7.19 -5.44 -7.47
C LEU A 4 -7.30 -4.55 -6.24
N SER A 5 -8.29 -4.77 -5.40
CA SER A 5 -8.58 -3.90 -4.25
C SER A 5 -8.75 -4.67 -2.96
N SER A 6 -8.45 -4.00 -1.87
CA SER A 6 -8.72 -4.45 -0.50
C SER A 6 -9.33 -3.30 0.29
N GLY A 7 -10.39 -3.57 1.02
CA GLY A 7 -11.06 -2.59 1.87
C GLY A 7 -11.27 -3.13 3.28
N GLN A 8 -11.21 -2.23 4.26
CA GLN A 8 -11.47 -2.56 5.66
C GLN A 8 -12.18 -1.42 6.38
N VAL A 9 -13.19 -1.77 7.16
CA VAL A 9 -13.85 -0.88 8.13
C VAL A 9 -13.38 -1.29 9.51
N LEU A 10 -12.85 -0.33 10.27
CA LEU A 10 -12.40 -0.56 11.63
C LEU A 10 -13.59 -0.67 12.58
N HIS A 11 -13.48 -1.49 13.62
CA HIS A 11 -14.53 -1.65 14.64
C HIS A 11 -14.65 -0.43 15.57
N CYS A 12 -13.57 0.36 15.68
CA CYS A 12 -13.53 1.64 16.38
C CYS A 12 -12.62 2.61 15.65
N PRO A 13 -12.71 3.93 15.92
CA PRO A 13 -11.80 4.89 15.30
C PRO A 13 -10.36 4.68 15.78
N TYR A 14 -9.40 4.80 14.85
CA TYR A 14 -7.97 4.66 15.10
C TYR A 14 -7.25 5.98 14.88
N GLU A 15 -6.25 6.26 15.71
CA GLU A 15 -5.27 7.29 15.42
C GLU A 15 -4.53 6.98 14.10
N PRO A 16 -4.09 8.00 13.34
CA PRO A 16 -3.49 7.80 12.03
C PRO A 16 -2.32 6.83 12.01
N GLN A 17 -1.45 6.84 13.01
CA GLN A 17 -0.30 5.94 13.05
C GLN A 17 -0.73 4.46 13.17
N LYS A 18 -1.74 4.18 13.97
CA LYS A 18 -2.31 2.84 14.07
C LYS A 18 -3.04 2.43 12.79
N ALA A 19 -3.77 3.35 12.17
CA ALA A 19 -4.41 3.14 10.88
C ALA A 19 -3.39 2.85 9.78
N LYS A 20 -2.23 3.52 9.80
CA LYS A 20 -1.13 3.26 8.86
C LYS A 20 -0.62 1.82 8.95
N LEU A 21 -0.50 1.26 10.14
CA LEU A 21 -0.12 -0.16 10.31
C LEU A 21 -1.13 -1.09 9.64
N VAL A 22 -2.42 -0.82 9.80
CA VAL A 22 -3.49 -1.60 9.15
C VAL A 22 -3.40 -1.49 7.62
N VAL A 23 -3.16 -0.30 7.09
CA VAL A 23 -2.95 -0.09 5.65
C VAL A 23 -1.75 -0.88 5.14
N ARG A 24 -0.67 -0.93 5.89
CA ARG A 24 0.52 -1.72 5.55
C ARG A 24 0.23 -3.22 5.53
N GLU A 25 -0.50 -3.73 6.51
CA GLU A 25 -0.94 -5.14 6.54
C GLU A 25 -1.84 -5.47 5.34
N MET A 26 -2.81 -4.60 5.03
CA MET A 26 -3.67 -4.74 3.87
C MET A 26 -2.88 -4.75 2.56
N THR A 27 -1.88 -3.88 2.46
CA THR A 27 -1.00 -3.78 1.29
C THR A 27 -0.16 -5.03 1.12
N ASP A 28 0.38 -5.57 2.20
CA ASP A 28 1.16 -6.81 2.18
C ASP A 28 0.32 -7.99 1.66
N LEU A 29 -0.90 -8.14 2.15
CA LEU A 29 -1.83 -9.16 1.66
C LEU A 29 -2.23 -8.95 0.20
N LEU A 30 -2.44 -7.70 -0.22
CA LEU A 30 -2.75 -7.37 -1.61
C LEU A 30 -1.60 -7.74 -2.55
N VAL A 31 -0.37 -7.47 -2.15
CA VAL A 31 0.83 -7.83 -2.90
C VAL A 31 0.97 -9.35 -3.02
N LEU A 32 0.74 -10.09 -1.94
CA LEU A 32 0.75 -11.55 -1.98
C LEU A 32 -0.31 -12.11 -2.93
N ASP A 33 -1.47 -11.47 -3.01
CA ASP A 33 -2.52 -11.85 -3.95
C ASP A 33 -2.11 -11.57 -5.41
N LEU A 34 -1.42 -10.45 -5.68
CA LEU A 34 -0.81 -10.18 -6.98
C LEU A 34 0.19 -11.28 -7.36
N VAL A 35 1.09 -11.64 -6.46
CA VAL A 35 2.11 -12.68 -6.69
C VAL A 35 1.46 -14.03 -6.92
N ASP A 36 0.46 -14.41 -6.13
CA ASP A 36 -0.25 -15.69 -6.26
C ASP A 36 -0.94 -15.83 -7.63
N LYS A 37 -1.47 -14.73 -8.15
CA LYS A 37 -2.13 -14.67 -9.44
C LYS A 37 -1.20 -14.40 -10.64
N GLY A 38 0.09 -14.20 -10.40
CA GLY A 38 1.06 -13.83 -11.42
C GLY A 38 0.83 -12.46 -12.04
N LEU A 39 0.35 -11.51 -11.25
CA LEU A 39 -0.04 -10.17 -11.68
C LEU A 39 0.94 -9.12 -11.18
N VAL A 40 1.01 -8.02 -11.90
CA VAL A 40 1.78 -6.81 -11.55
C VAL A 40 0.93 -5.56 -11.74
N ALA A 41 1.29 -4.49 -11.07
CA ALA A 41 0.62 -3.19 -11.14
C ALA A 41 1.63 -2.05 -11.24
N ASP A 42 1.22 -0.91 -11.78
CA ASP A 42 2.08 0.27 -11.93
C ASP A 42 1.58 1.50 -11.16
N GLN A 43 0.43 1.39 -10.50
CA GLN A 43 -0.15 2.48 -9.71
C GLN A 43 -0.86 1.94 -8.48
N MET A 44 -0.68 2.62 -7.36
CA MET A 44 -1.45 2.38 -6.15
C MET A 44 -2.38 3.55 -5.86
N VAL A 45 -3.57 3.25 -5.39
CA VAL A 45 -4.56 4.23 -4.94
C VAL A 45 -4.91 3.94 -3.48
N LEU A 46 -4.97 4.98 -2.68
CA LEU A 46 -5.36 4.90 -1.28
C LEU A 46 -6.52 5.86 -1.01
N THR A 47 -7.54 5.34 -0.33
CA THR A 47 -8.65 6.13 0.20
C THR A 47 -8.77 5.86 1.70
N VAL A 48 -8.79 6.92 2.49
CA VAL A 48 -8.91 6.85 3.96
C VAL A 48 -10.11 7.68 4.40
N GLY A 49 -11.10 7.00 4.98
CA GLY A 49 -12.29 7.62 5.52
C GLY A 49 -12.13 7.90 7.02
N TYR A 50 -12.52 9.10 7.43
CA TYR A 50 -12.44 9.55 8.82
C TYR A 50 -13.70 9.21 9.59
N ASP A 51 -13.56 9.11 10.92
CA ASP A 51 -14.67 8.78 11.80
C ASP A 51 -15.55 10.01 12.10
N ILE A 52 -16.82 9.75 12.33
CA ILE A 52 -17.80 10.78 12.72
C ILE A 52 -17.44 11.47 14.05
N GLU A 53 -16.69 10.81 14.93
CA GLU A 53 -16.25 11.39 16.22
C GLU A 53 -15.43 12.67 16.03
N ASN A 54 -14.74 12.82 14.90
CA ASN A 54 -14.03 14.07 14.57
C ASN A 54 -14.95 15.28 14.52
N LEU A 55 -16.24 15.10 14.25
CA LEU A 55 -17.24 16.17 14.16
C LEU A 55 -18.26 16.16 15.31
N THR A 56 -18.39 15.06 16.04
CA THR A 56 -19.34 14.93 17.16
C THR A 56 -18.71 15.21 18.51
N ASP A 57 -17.40 15.00 18.67
CA ASP A 57 -16.67 15.45 19.84
C ASP A 57 -16.40 16.95 19.75
N PRO A 58 -16.89 17.78 20.70
CA PRO A 58 -16.75 19.22 20.65
C PRO A 58 -15.29 19.72 20.58
N ALA A 59 -14.37 19.07 21.27
CA ALA A 59 -12.95 19.43 21.25
C ALA A 59 -12.31 19.14 19.89
N ARG A 60 -12.65 18.03 19.27
CA ARG A 60 -12.18 17.68 17.91
C ARG A 60 -12.83 18.57 16.86
N ARG A 61 -14.13 18.78 16.97
CA ARG A 61 -14.89 19.64 16.03
C ARG A 61 -14.35 21.07 15.98
N ALA A 62 -14.00 21.62 17.13
CA ALA A 62 -13.46 22.99 17.22
C ALA A 62 -12.10 23.15 16.49
N LYS A 63 -11.34 22.10 16.38
CA LYS A 63 -10.02 22.10 15.71
C LYS A 63 -10.10 21.82 14.22
N TYR A 64 -11.21 21.27 13.73
CA TYR A 64 -11.36 20.89 12.34
C TYR A 64 -11.98 22.00 11.50
N HIS A 65 -11.24 22.49 10.52
CA HIS A 65 -11.66 23.57 9.60
C HIS A 65 -11.68 23.11 8.13
N GLY A 66 -11.53 21.81 7.89
CA GLY A 66 -11.52 21.24 6.56
C GLY A 66 -12.92 21.03 5.97
N ALA A 67 -12.96 20.43 4.80
CA ALA A 67 -14.20 20.11 4.10
C ALA A 67 -14.95 18.97 4.80
N VAL A 68 -16.28 19.05 4.75
CA VAL A 68 -17.20 18.06 5.31
C VAL A 68 -18.00 17.44 4.16
N GLU A 69 -18.24 16.15 4.24
CA GLU A 69 -19.11 15.42 3.31
C GLU A 69 -20.14 14.60 4.09
N LYS A 70 -21.13 14.07 3.40
CA LYS A 70 -22.12 13.18 4.00
C LYS A 70 -21.80 11.72 3.69
N ASP A 71 -21.86 10.88 4.69
CA ASP A 71 -21.77 9.45 4.51
C ASP A 71 -23.07 8.87 3.87
N PRO A 72 -23.10 7.58 3.49
CA PRO A 72 -24.30 6.96 2.92
C PRO A 72 -25.57 7.04 3.79
N TYR A 73 -25.39 7.29 5.08
CA TYR A 73 -26.48 7.44 6.04
C TYR A 73 -26.89 8.91 6.27
N GLY A 74 -26.29 9.84 5.52
CA GLY A 74 -26.56 11.27 5.62
C GLY A 74 -25.87 11.98 6.79
N ARG A 75 -24.96 11.32 7.52
CA ARG A 75 -24.22 11.90 8.63
C ARG A 75 -23.02 12.69 8.11
N GLU A 76 -22.75 13.81 8.74
CA GLU A 76 -21.56 14.61 8.40
C GLU A 76 -20.29 13.95 8.90
N ILE A 77 -19.30 13.84 8.01
CA ILE A 77 -17.96 13.34 8.27
C ILE A 77 -16.93 14.27 7.62
N PRO A 78 -15.70 14.32 8.10
CA PRO A 78 -14.63 15.00 7.38
C PRO A 78 -14.47 14.37 5.99
N LYS A 79 -14.20 15.22 5.00
CA LYS A 79 -13.94 14.73 3.63
C LYS A 79 -12.82 13.70 3.66
N GLN A 80 -13.07 12.56 3.02
CA GLN A 80 -12.10 11.47 2.95
C GLN A 80 -10.81 11.88 2.25
N ALA A 81 -9.69 11.33 2.73
CA ALA A 81 -8.41 11.44 2.02
C ALA A 81 -8.39 10.48 0.85
N HIS A 82 -7.94 10.95 -0.30
CA HIS A 82 -7.83 10.16 -1.51
C HIS A 82 -6.62 10.59 -2.32
N GLY A 83 -5.89 9.64 -2.85
CA GLY A 83 -4.76 9.93 -3.70
C GLY A 83 -4.24 8.68 -4.41
N SER A 84 -3.37 8.91 -5.36
CA SER A 84 -2.68 7.88 -6.12
C SER A 84 -1.19 8.14 -6.18
N ILE A 85 -0.43 7.08 -6.39
CA ILE A 85 1.01 7.13 -6.58
C ILE A 85 1.39 6.14 -7.67
N ASN A 86 2.17 6.61 -8.64
CA ASN A 86 2.70 5.75 -9.68
C ASN A 86 3.93 5.01 -9.17
N LEU A 87 4.02 3.73 -9.54
CA LEU A 87 5.19 2.91 -9.30
C LEU A 87 6.18 3.11 -10.46
N ASP A 88 7.43 2.77 -10.21
CA ASP A 88 8.45 2.78 -11.25
C ASP A 88 8.29 1.52 -12.14
N GLY A 89 7.31 1.56 -13.03
CA GLY A 89 6.91 0.45 -13.88
C GLY A 89 6.03 -0.58 -13.17
N HIS A 90 5.62 -1.61 -13.92
CA HIS A 90 4.81 -2.71 -13.41
C HIS A 90 5.62 -3.61 -12.48
N THR A 91 5.09 -3.86 -11.29
CA THR A 91 5.78 -4.64 -10.26
C THR A 91 4.80 -5.35 -9.32
N SER A 92 5.26 -6.40 -8.68
CA SER A 92 4.65 -7.02 -7.51
C SER A 92 5.63 -7.09 -6.33
N SER A 93 6.62 -6.21 -6.32
CA SER A 93 7.57 -6.08 -5.22
C SER A 93 6.90 -5.53 -3.97
N THR A 94 6.91 -6.29 -2.88
CA THR A 94 6.38 -5.85 -1.58
C THR A 94 7.04 -4.57 -1.12
N ARG A 95 8.36 -4.49 -1.20
CA ARG A 95 9.13 -3.32 -0.78
C ARG A 95 8.74 -2.06 -1.56
N LYS A 96 8.70 -2.14 -2.89
CA LYS A 96 8.37 -1.00 -3.75
C LYS A 96 6.93 -0.52 -3.52
N ILE A 97 5.99 -1.43 -3.48
CA ILE A 97 4.57 -1.11 -3.26
C ILE A 97 4.33 -0.59 -1.84
N MET A 98 4.95 -1.21 -0.85
CA MET A 98 4.83 -0.79 0.56
C MET A 98 5.41 0.61 0.79
N CYS A 99 6.57 0.92 0.23
CA CYS A 99 7.16 2.26 0.28
C CYS A 99 6.23 3.29 -0.37
N ALA A 100 5.69 2.99 -1.54
CA ALA A 100 4.78 3.88 -2.27
C ALA A 100 3.49 4.16 -1.48
N VAL A 101 2.85 3.12 -0.95
CA VAL A 101 1.61 3.27 -0.17
C VAL A 101 1.87 4.01 1.15
N SER A 102 2.99 3.74 1.82
CA SER A 102 3.37 4.45 3.05
C SER A 102 3.61 5.94 2.81
N GLU A 103 4.31 6.29 1.74
CA GLU A 103 4.51 7.67 1.32
C GLU A 103 3.18 8.35 0.98
N LEU A 104 2.32 7.66 0.23
CA LEU A 104 1.00 8.17 -0.13
C LEU A 104 0.14 8.43 1.11
N PHE A 105 0.15 7.53 2.09
CA PHE A 105 -0.54 7.71 3.35
C PHE A 105 -0.07 8.97 4.07
N ASP A 106 1.23 9.15 4.22
CA ASP A 106 1.82 10.32 4.89
C ASP A 106 1.49 11.63 4.18
N ARG A 107 1.35 11.58 2.85
CA ARG A 107 1.04 12.76 2.03
C ARG A 107 -0.42 13.19 2.11
N ILE A 108 -1.36 12.24 2.15
CA ILE A 108 -2.80 12.55 2.00
C ILE A 108 -3.57 12.56 3.31
N VAL A 109 -3.11 11.85 4.34
CA VAL A 109 -3.87 11.66 5.58
C VAL A 109 -3.61 12.80 6.55
N ASP A 110 -4.70 13.40 7.07
CA ASP A 110 -4.63 14.37 8.14
C ASP A 110 -4.28 13.69 9.47
N LYS A 111 -3.15 14.08 10.04
CA LYS A 111 -2.61 13.49 11.28
C LYS A 111 -3.42 13.80 12.54
N ASN A 112 -4.35 14.75 12.46
CA ASN A 112 -5.18 15.17 13.58
C ASN A 112 -6.56 14.50 13.60
N LEU A 113 -6.88 13.69 12.59
CA LEU A 113 -8.19 13.07 12.43
C LEU A 113 -8.15 11.57 12.74
N LEU A 114 -9.19 11.09 13.38
CA LEU A 114 -9.42 9.67 13.62
C LEU A 114 -9.88 8.99 12.34
N VAL A 115 -9.32 7.83 12.04
CA VAL A 115 -9.60 7.03 10.85
C VAL A 115 -10.63 5.94 11.16
N ARG A 116 -11.56 5.70 10.26
CA ARG A 116 -12.59 4.67 10.39
C ARG A 116 -12.52 3.59 9.32
N ARG A 117 -12.14 3.94 8.11
CA ARG A 117 -12.09 2.99 6.99
C ARG A 117 -10.95 3.31 6.05
N MET A 118 -10.50 2.29 5.31
CA MET A 118 -9.47 2.44 4.32
C MET A 118 -9.67 1.48 3.14
N TYR A 119 -9.26 1.93 1.95
CA TYR A 119 -9.25 1.16 0.72
C TYR A 119 -7.91 1.32 0.03
N VAL A 120 -7.31 0.20 -0.34
CA VAL A 120 -6.08 0.15 -1.13
C VAL A 120 -6.40 -0.52 -2.45
N VAL A 121 -6.00 0.09 -3.55
CA VAL A 121 -6.24 -0.41 -4.90
C VAL A 121 -4.92 -0.44 -5.67
N ALA A 122 -4.64 -1.58 -6.28
CA ALA A 122 -3.61 -1.73 -7.30
C ALA A 122 -4.28 -1.55 -8.66
N ASN A 123 -3.83 -0.57 -9.43
CA ASN A 123 -4.37 -0.24 -10.75
C ASN A 123 -3.46 -0.69 -11.88
N HIS A 124 -4.07 -0.73 -13.08
CA HIS A 124 -3.43 -1.15 -14.32
C HIS A 124 -2.80 -2.54 -14.20
N VAL A 125 -3.54 -3.42 -13.51
CA VAL A 125 -3.10 -4.79 -13.25
C VAL A 125 -3.10 -5.58 -14.55
N LEU A 126 -2.00 -6.29 -14.78
CA LEU A 126 -1.84 -7.19 -15.94
C LEU A 126 -0.96 -8.38 -15.55
N PRO A 127 -1.00 -9.47 -16.34
CA PRO A 127 -0.10 -10.60 -16.14
C PRO A 127 1.36 -10.16 -16.22
N GLU A 128 2.20 -10.68 -15.33
CA GLU A 128 3.63 -10.36 -15.29
C GLU A 128 4.33 -10.59 -16.63
N ALA A 129 3.90 -11.65 -17.36
CA ALA A 129 4.42 -11.99 -18.69
C ALA A 129 4.11 -10.92 -19.75
N ASP A 130 3.03 -10.16 -19.57
CA ASP A 130 2.57 -9.10 -20.49
C ASP A 130 3.10 -7.71 -20.09
N ALA A 131 3.78 -7.60 -18.94
CA ALA A 131 4.32 -6.34 -18.49
C ALA A 131 5.38 -5.82 -19.48
N PRO A 132 5.35 -4.52 -19.81
CA PRO A 132 6.41 -3.90 -20.58
C PRO A 132 7.74 -4.15 -19.87
N LYS A 133 8.67 -4.81 -20.55
CA LYS A 133 10.04 -4.89 -20.05
C LYS A 133 10.55 -3.46 -19.96
N LYS A 134 11.14 -3.10 -18.81
CA LYS A 134 11.92 -1.87 -18.75
C LYS A 134 12.86 -1.94 -19.94
N ASN A 135 12.66 -1.08 -20.92
CA ASN A 135 13.66 -0.91 -21.96
C ASN A 135 14.90 -0.40 -21.23
N ASP A 136 15.93 -1.24 -21.17
CA ASP A 136 17.31 -0.79 -20.98
C ASP A 136 17.76 0.10 -22.19
N GLY A 137 16.80 0.49 -23.01
CA GLY A 137 16.92 1.29 -24.19
C GLY A 137 16.88 2.76 -23.90
N ALA A 138 17.98 3.42 -24.11
CA ALA A 138 18.24 4.83 -23.99
C ALA A 138 18.41 5.32 -22.55
N VAL A 139 19.34 4.75 -21.83
CA VAL A 139 20.18 5.57 -20.97
C VAL A 139 20.79 6.61 -21.92
N GLN A 140 20.28 7.82 -21.84
CA GLN A 140 20.93 8.95 -22.47
C GLN A 140 22.37 8.93 -21.93
N LEU A 141 23.30 8.55 -22.80
CA LEU A 141 24.72 8.40 -22.48
C LEU A 141 25.23 9.76 -22.01
N ASP A 142 25.10 10.01 -20.72
CA ASP A 142 25.83 11.09 -20.11
C ASP A 142 27.29 10.63 -20.06
N LEU A 143 28.18 11.40 -20.67
CA LEU A 143 29.64 11.12 -20.78
C LEU A 143 30.32 10.91 -19.41
N PHE A 144 29.61 11.13 -18.32
CA PHE A 144 30.09 11.03 -16.93
C PHE A 144 29.45 9.88 -16.13
N THR A 145 28.66 9.01 -16.77
CA THR A 145 28.02 7.88 -16.07
C THR A 145 29.06 6.78 -15.85
N ASP A 146 29.28 6.41 -14.61
CA ASP A 146 30.10 5.25 -14.27
C ASP A 146 29.30 3.96 -14.57
N TYR A 147 29.53 3.36 -15.73
CA TYR A 147 28.88 2.15 -16.19
C TYR A 147 29.06 0.95 -15.25
N ALA A 148 30.23 0.86 -14.61
CA ALA A 148 30.50 -0.23 -13.68
C ALA A 148 29.66 -0.11 -12.42
N ALA A 149 29.50 1.10 -11.88
CA ALA A 149 28.66 1.36 -10.71
C ALA A 149 27.18 1.13 -11.03
N GLU A 150 26.70 1.54 -12.22
CA GLU A 150 25.32 1.33 -12.63
C GLU A 150 25.01 -0.17 -12.86
N GLU A 151 25.94 -0.91 -13.48
CA GLU A 151 25.82 -2.35 -13.68
C GLU A 151 25.78 -3.11 -12.34
N GLU A 152 26.63 -2.74 -11.36
CA GLU A 152 26.62 -3.31 -10.03
C GLU A 152 25.30 -3.01 -9.29
N LYS A 153 24.79 -1.80 -9.42
CA LYS A 153 23.50 -1.40 -8.85
C LYS A 153 22.34 -2.22 -9.41
N GLN A 154 22.34 -2.42 -10.73
CA GLN A 154 21.31 -3.25 -11.39
C GLN A 154 21.38 -4.72 -10.97
N LYS A 155 22.58 -5.28 -10.85
CA LYS A 155 22.79 -6.65 -10.33
C LYS A 155 22.34 -6.78 -8.88
N ALA A 156 22.65 -5.81 -8.03
CA ALA A 156 22.22 -5.79 -6.63
C ALA A 156 20.70 -5.70 -6.50
N GLU A 157 20.05 -4.88 -7.32
CA GLU A 157 18.58 -4.76 -7.34
C GLU A 157 17.92 -6.04 -7.84
N ALA A 158 18.41 -6.65 -8.91
CA ALA A 158 17.92 -7.92 -9.42
C ALA A 158 18.04 -9.05 -8.37
N ALA A 159 19.17 -9.12 -7.66
CA ALA A 159 19.36 -10.09 -6.58
C ALA A 159 18.43 -9.83 -5.40
N ALA A 160 18.15 -8.58 -5.06
CA ALA A 160 17.19 -8.21 -4.01
C ALA A 160 15.76 -8.61 -4.38
N LEU A 161 15.33 -8.37 -5.62
CA LEU A 161 14.01 -8.77 -6.12
C LEU A 161 13.84 -10.30 -6.14
N GLU A 162 14.88 -11.04 -6.50
CA GLU A 162 14.85 -12.50 -6.49
C GLU A 162 14.71 -13.04 -5.07
N ARG A 163 15.46 -12.51 -4.10
CA ARG A 163 15.31 -12.86 -2.68
C ARG A 163 13.92 -12.54 -2.16
N GLU A 164 13.40 -11.39 -2.49
CA GLU A 164 12.03 -10.98 -2.14
C GLU A 164 10.99 -11.94 -2.71
N ARG A 165 11.13 -12.35 -3.97
CA ARG A 165 10.23 -13.31 -4.60
C ARG A 165 10.25 -14.67 -3.89
N LYS A 166 11.39 -15.13 -3.43
CA LYS A 166 11.50 -16.36 -2.62
C LYS A 166 10.74 -16.22 -1.29
N ILE A 167 10.86 -15.08 -0.63
CA ILE A 167 10.13 -14.79 0.61
C ILE A 167 8.62 -14.74 0.36
N GLN A 168 8.17 -14.08 -0.70
CA GLN A 168 6.77 -14.00 -1.09
C GLN A 168 6.18 -15.40 -1.36
N LYS A 169 6.89 -16.24 -2.09
CA LYS A 169 6.47 -17.63 -2.36
C LYS A 169 6.42 -18.48 -1.10
N ALA A 170 7.37 -18.31 -0.19
CA ALA A 170 7.37 -18.98 1.11
C ALA A 170 6.17 -18.55 1.96
N ALA A 171 5.88 -17.25 1.99
CA ALA A 171 4.71 -16.71 2.69
C ALA A 171 3.38 -17.25 2.12
N LEU A 172 3.27 -17.34 0.79
CA LEU A 172 2.11 -17.94 0.12
C LEU A 172 1.95 -19.42 0.46
N ALA A 173 3.04 -20.18 0.49
CA ALA A 173 3.02 -21.59 0.86
C ALA A 173 2.53 -21.79 2.31
N ILE A 174 2.98 -20.95 3.24
CA ILE A 174 2.52 -20.95 4.63
C ILE A 174 1.03 -20.60 4.71
N LYS A 175 0.60 -19.57 3.99
CA LYS A 175 -0.81 -19.15 3.93
C LYS A 175 -1.71 -20.26 3.40
N LYS A 176 -1.30 -20.98 2.37
CA LYS A 176 -2.04 -22.11 1.80
C LYS A 176 -2.10 -23.31 2.74
N LYS A 177 -1.01 -23.58 3.48
CA LYS A 177 -0.92 -24.71 4.42
C LYS A 177 -1.66 -24.48 5.72
N TYR A 178 -1.59 -23.29 6.30
CA TYR A 178 -2.07 -22.98 7.65
C TYR A 178 -3.26 -21.99 7.70
N GLY A 179 -3.75 -21.52 6.56
CA GLY A 179 -4.87 -20.59 6.43
C GLY A 179 -4.48 -19.11 6.48
N LYS A 180 -5.45 -18.26 6.19
CA LYS A 180 -5.26 -16.80 6.02
C LYS A 180 -4.65 -16.09 7.24
N ASN A 181 -4.89 -16.60 8.45
CA ASN A 181 -4.51 -15.92 9.68
C ASN A 181 -3.13 -16.32 10.22
N ALA A 182 -2.47 -17.30 9.62
CA ALA A 182 -1.18 -17.79 10.12
C ALA A 182 -0.07 -16.74 10.00
N ILE A 183 -0.04 -15.97 8.90
CA ILE A 183 0.94 -14.90 8.68
C ILE A 183 0.65 -13.72 9.60
N LEU A 184 -0.62 -13.33 9.75
CA LEU A 184 -1.05 -12.25 10.64
C LEU A 184 -0.70 -12.55 12.10
N LYS A 185 -0.86 -13.80 12.54
CA LYS A 185 -0.45 -14.23 13.88
C LYS A 185 1.05 -14.13 14.09
N ALA A 186 1.85 -14.49 13.10
CA ALA A 186 3.30 -14.37 13.18
C ALA A 186 3.77 -12.92 13.25
N MET A 187 3.16 -12.03 12.46
CA MET A 187 3.44 -10.59 12.49
C MET A 187 3.01 -9.94 13.81
N ASN A 188 1.88 -10.37 14.38
CA ASN A 188 1.39 -9.89 15.68
C ASN A 188 2.27 -10.31 16.86
N LEU A 189 3.03 -11.38 16.72
CA LEU A 189 3.98 -11.84 17.75
C LEU A 189 5.27 -11.02 17.80
N GLU A 190 5.66 -10.37 16.67
CA GLU A 190 6.87 -9.55 16.61
C GLU A 190 6.67 -8.11 17.12
N GLU A 191 5.45 -7.58 17.12
CA GLU A 191 5.16 -6.18 17.47
C GLU A 191 4.47 -6.00 18.84
N GLY A 192 4.44 -7.00 19.69
CA GLY A 192 3.84 -6.87 21.02
C GLY A 192 2.38 -6.47 21.00
N ALA A 193 1.62 -7.03 20.08
CA ALA A 193 0.18 -6.82 20.00
C ALA A 193 -0.51 -7.42 21.23
N THR A 194 -0.97 -6.56 22.10
CA THR A 194 -1.98 -6.87 23.11
C THR A 194 -3.37 -6.91 22.49
#